data_6581ea44aba58f8ec5aa63256333eef6
#
_entry.id   6581ea44aba58f8ec5aa63256333eef6
#
_cell.length_a   1.000
_cell.length_b   1.000
_cell.length_c   1.000
_cell.angle_alpha   90.00
_cell.angle_beta   90.00
_cell.angle_gamma   90.00
#
_symmetry.space_group_name_H-M   'P 1'
#
loop_
_entity.id
_entity.type
_entity.pdbx_description
1 polymer ?
#
loop_
_entity_poly.entity_id
_entity_poly.type
_entity_poly.pdbx_seq_one_letter_code
_entity_poly.pdbx_strand_id
1 'polypeptide(L)'
;MIMDLRESALTREIAFFFVASLAGCFGVTIYAIAINFIFRYLALQREGRLRFFAGKRLIFWFTIPISAGFSWVFLCWFSMYPDPDFTDYLRESIKLNYELDANYITYTGSYFYRIDQNGIVNWSIQNSLGALGLNVLMIIPFITILIFGYKSYMKIQRLMSHGESNYTKRLQMQLYKALVAQTIIPMTFLFFPIGILFSAPLFHLNIEKWSIIVTLFYSLYPAVDPIPIILFIDDFRNSFFSICNPRTSKNQVASVVSVDATMDVA
;
A
#
# COMPACT_ATOMS: atom_id res chain seq x y z
N MET A 1 15.40 -2.75 6.41
CA MET A 1 15.66 -3.43 5.12
C MET A 1 17.15 -3.50 4.91
N ILE A 2 17.68 -4.63 4.48
CA ILE A 2 19.12 -4.85 4.28
C ILE A 2 19.35 -5.27 2.83
N MET A 3 20.39 -4.77 2.20
CA MET A 3 20.84 -5.15 0.85
C MET A 3 22.32 -5.56 0.89
N ASP A 4 22.64 -6.75 0.39
CA ASP A 4 24.01 -7.26 0.24
C ASP A 4 24.65 -6.66 -1.01
N LEU A 5 25.88 -6.18 -0.87
CA LEU A 5 26.64 -5.52 -1.95
C LEU A 5 27.83 -6.36 -2.43
N ARG A 6 28.06 -7.56 -1.91
CA ARG A 6 29.25 -8.39 -2.23
C ARG A 6 29.37 -8.73 -3.72
N GLU A 7 28.23 -8.95 -4.37
CA GLU A 7 28.18 -9.26 -5.82
C GLU A 7 27.60 -8.10 -6.65
N SER A 8 27.41 -6.93 -6.04
CA SER A 8 26.82 -5.79 -6.69
C SER A 8 27.86 -4.77 -7.12
N ALA A 9 27.76 -4.28 -8.35
CA ALA A 9 28.56 -3.16 -8.85
C ALA A 9 28.09 -1.79 -8.32
N LEU A 10 27.07 -1.75 -7.45
CA LEU A 10 26.49 -0.53 -6.92
C LEU A 10 27.33 0.04 -5.78
N THR A 11 27.48 1.36 -5.75
CA THR A 11 28.00 2.05 -4.58
C THR A 11 26.99 1.98 -3.44
N ARG A 12 27.48 2.08 -2.18
CA ARG A 12 26.60 2.06 -1.00
C ARG A 12 25.49 3.13 -1.05
N GLU A 13 25.80 4.31 -1.57
CA GLU A 13 24.84 5.41 -1.69
C GLU A 13 23.72 5.12 -2.69
N ILE A 14 24.08 4.56 -3.87
CA ILE A 14 23.12 4.17 -4.89
C ILE A 14 22.22 3.04 -4.36
N ALA A 15 22.81 2.05 -3.72
CA ALA A 15 22.09 0.94 -3.13
C ALA A 15 21.12 1.43 -2.02
N PHE A 16 21.56 2.36 -1.17
CA PHE A 16 20.70 2.98 -0.17
C PHE A 16 19.52 3.74 -0.82
N PHE A 17 19.79 4.48 -1.91
CA PHE A 17 18.72 5.15 -2.65
C PHE A 17 17.66 4.18 -3.16
N PHE A 18 18.04 3.01 -3.67
CA PHE A 18 17.07 1.98 -4.08
C PHE A 18 16.26 1.44 -2.90
N VAL A 19 16.90 1.16 -1.76
CA VAL A 19 16.20 0.68 -0.55
C VAL A 19 15.24 1.74 -0.02
N ALA A 20 15.66 3.01 0.02
CA ALA A 20 14.81 4.13 0.42
C ALA A 20 13.65 4.36 -0.57
N SER A 21 13.92 4.20 -1.88
CA SER A 21 12.90 4.33 -2.94
C SER A 21 11.82 3.26 -2.82
N LEU A 22 12.19 2.03 -2.45
CA LEU A 22 11.22 0.97 -2.19
C LEU A 22 10.29 1.34 -1.02
N ALA A 23 10.83 1.95 0.04
CA ALA A 23 10.03 2.49 1.13
C ALA A 23 9.17 3.69 0.67
N GLY A 24 9.67 4.52 -0.25
CA GLY A 24 8.92 5.60 -0.89
C GLY A 24 7.72 5.10 -1.71
N CYS A 25 7.86 3.98 -2.42
CA CYS A 25 6.75 3.34 -3.15
C CYS A 25 5.59 2.98 -2.22
N PHE A 26 5.88 2.59 -0.98
CA PHE A 26 4.86 2.39 0.03
C PHE A 26 4.08 3.69 0.33
N GLY A 27 4.78 4.82 0.49
CA GLY A 27 4.14 6.12 0.65
C GLY A 27 3.23 6.49 -0.54
N VAL A 28 3.70 6.27 -1.79
CA VAL A 28 2.88 6.47 -3.00
C VAL A 28 1.61 5.63 -2.95
N THR A 29 1.73 4.36 -2.61
CA THR A 29 0.60 3.41 -2.58
C THR A 29 -0.48 3.84 -1.60
N ILE A 30 -0.11 4.22 -0.38
CA ILE A 30 -1.03 4.67 0.66
C ILE A 30 -1.85 5.90 0.21
N TYR A 31 -1.17 6.90 -0.32
CA TYR A 31 -1.82 8.12 -0.78
C TYR A 31 -2.67 7.88 -2.01
N ALA A 32 -2.25 6.99 -2.93
CA ALA A 32 -3.06 6.58 -4.07
C ALA A 32 -4.37 5.89 -3.62
N ILE A 33 -4.34 5.04 -2.61
CA ILE A 33 -5.55 4.43 -2.02
C ILE A 33 -6.46 5.52 -1.43
N ALA A 34 -5.92 6.46 -0.67
CA ALA A 34 -6.71 7.56 -0.09
C ALA A 34 -7.39 8.41 -1.18
N ILE A 35 -6.68 8.74 -2.26
CA ILE A 35 -7.25 9.47 -3.41
C ILE A 35 -8.33 8.64 -4.10
N ASN A 36 -8.18 7.32 -4.20
CA ASN A 36 -9.19 6.44 -4.76
C ASN A 36 -10.51 6.49 -3.97
N PHE A 37 -10.45 6.57 -2.62
CA PHE A 37 -11.63 6.80 -1.79
C PHE A 37 -12.27 8.18 -2.00
N ILE A 38 -11.47 9.23 -2.14
CA ILE A 38 -11.96 10.58 -2.47
C ILE A 38 -12.67 10.57 -3.83
N PHE A 39 -12.01 10.01 -4.85
CA PHE A 39 -12.59 9.87 -6.20
C PHE A 39 -13.93 9.13 -6.16
N ARG A 40 -13.97 7.99 -5.48
CA ARG A 40 -15.17 7.18 -5.34
C ARG A 40 -16.32 7.94 -4.67
N TYR A 41 -16.02 8.65 -3.59
CA TYR A 41 -17.03 9.48 -2.93
C TYR A 41 -17.58 10.57 -3.85
N LEU A 42 -16.74 11.26 -4.61
CA LEU A 42 -17.16 12.30 -5.55
C LEU A 42 -17.94 11.72 -6.74
N ALA A 43 -17.57 10.53 -7.22
CA ALA A 43 -18.32 9.81 -8.25
C ALA A 43 -19.75 9.47 -7.81
N LEU A 44 -19.95 9.12 -6.54
CA LEU A 44 -21.29 8.84 -5.97
C LEU A 44 -22.18 10.07 -5.84
N GLN A 45 -21.63 11.28 -5.91
CA GLN A 45 -22.42 12.52 -5.72
C GLN A 45 -23.18 12.98 -6.96
N ARG A 46 -22.91 12.43 -8.15
CA ARG A 46 -23.58 12.74 -9.45
C ARG A 46 -23.62 14.22 -9.90
N GLU A 47 -23.34 15.18 -9.05
CA GLU A 47 -23.48 16.63 -9.28
C GLU A 47 -22.35 17.24 -10.11
N GLY A 48 -21.83 16.53 -11.13
CA GLY A 48 -20.73 17.02 -11.95
C GLY A 48 -19.39 17.19 -11.21
N ARG A 49 -19.28 16.67 -9.97
CA ARG A 49 -18.07 16.81 -9.13
C ARG A 49 -16.89 16.02 -9.65
N LEU A 50 -17.08 15.08 -10.56
CA LEU A 50 -15.98 14.40 -11.29
C LEU A 50 -15.10 15.36 -12.10
N ARG A 51 -15.59 16.59 -12.42
CA ARG A 51 -14.76 17.62 -13.04
C ARG A 51 -13.49 17.97 -12.24
N PHE A 52 -13.47 17.68 -10.93
CA PHE A 52 -12.26 17.84 -10.11
C PHE A 52 -11.16 16.82 -10.46
N PHE A 53 -11.53 15.71 -11.08
CA PHE A 53 -10.61 14.68 -11.56
C PHE A 53 -10.47 14.69 -13.09
N ALA A 54 -10.83 15.79 -13.77
CA ALA A 54 -10.76 15.90 -15.23
C ALA A 54 -9.73 16.95 -15.66
N GLY A 55 -9.18 16.77 -16.88
CA GLY A 55 -8.25 17.71 -17.51
C GLY A 55 -6.99 17.96 -16.68
N LYS A 56 -6.52 19.20 -16.64
CA LYS A 56 -5.29 19.60 -15.94
C LYS A 56 -5.33 19.34 -14.41
N ARG A 57 -6.53 19.26 -13.83
CA ARG A 57 -6.68 18.98 -12.38
C ARG A 57 -6.30 17.55 -12.02
N LEU A 58 -6.35 16.63 -12.97
CA LEU A 58 -5.91 15.25 -12.77
C LEU A 58 -4.42 15.20 -12.39
N ILE A 59 -3.59 16.06 -12.98
CA ILE A 59 -2.16 16.15 -12.66
C ILE A 59 -1.96 16.42 -11.17
N PHE A 60 -2.75 17.35 -10.59
CA PHE A 60 -2.67 17.64 -9.16
C PHE A 60 -2.91 16.40 -8.28
N TRP A 61 -3.88 15.56 -8.66
CA TRP A 61 -4.17 14.32 -7.92
C TRP A 61 -3.05 13.29 -8.03
N PHE A 62 -2.32 13.25 -9.14
CA PHE A 62 -1.14 12.38 -9.27
C PHE A 62 0.10 12.95 -8.57
N THR A 63 0.24 14.27 -8.47
CA THR A 63 1.40 14.85 -7.77
C THR A 63 1.36 14.61 -6.26
N ILE A 64 0.18 14.48 -5.64
CA ILE A 64 0.05 14.21 -4.20
C ILE A 64 0.75 12.90 -3.78
N PRO A 65 0.41 11.71 -4.34
CA PRO A 65 1.08 10.47 -3.95
C PRO A 65 2.56 10.47 -4.32
N ILE A 66 2.93 11.06 -5.46
CA ILE A 66 4.33 11.16 -5.88
C ILE A 66 5.13 12.01 -4.89
N SER A 67 4.61 13.17 -4.48
CA SER A 67 5.27 14.02 -3.49
C SER A 67 5.36 13.37 -2.11
N ALA A 68 4.34 12.59 -1.72
CA ALA A 68 4.39 11.80 -0.49
C ALA A 68 5.49 10.72 -0.55
N GLY A 69 5.65 10.03 -1.68
CA GLY A 69 6.74 9.08 -1.89
C GLY A 69 8.12 9.75 -1.79
N PHE A 70 8.31 10.90 -2.44
CA PHE A 70 9.56 11.67 -2.31
C PHE A 70 9.82 12.13 -0.88
N SER A 71 8.79 12.61 -0.17
CA SER A 71 8.91 12.97 1.25
C SER A 71 9.31 11.77 2.11
N TRP A 72 8.81 10.58 1.78
CA TRP A 72 9.18 9.34 2.45
C TRP A 72 10.66 8.99 2.21
N VAL A 73 11.12 9.02 0.96
CA VAL A 73 12.54 8.81 0.60
C VAL A 73 13.44 9.82 1.32
N PHE A 74 13.05 11.10 1.35
CA PHE A 74 13.78 12.15 2.02
C PHE A 74 13.89 11.90 3.53
N LEU A 75 12.79 11.52 4.20
CA LEU A 75 12.83 11.21 5.63
C LEU A 75 13.68 9.97 5.93
N CYS A 76 13.62 8.93 5.07
CA CYS A 76 14.50 7.78 5.20
C CYS A 76 15.98 8.20 5.04
N TRP A 77 16.28 9.05 4.06
CA TRP A 77 17.64 9.56 3.87
C TRP A 77 18.12 10.38 5.05
N PHE A 78 17.27 11.23 5.59
CA PHE A 78 17.59 12.12 6.71
C PHE A 78 17.79 11.36 8.03
N SER A 79 16.96 10.34 8.31
CA SER A 79 16.91 9.72 9.66
C SER A 79 17.29 8.25 9.71
N MET A 80 17.42 7.57 8.56
CA MET A 80 17.69 6.13 8.51
C MET A 80 18.91 5.77 7.65
N TYR A 81 19.72 6.78 7.29
CA TYR A 81 20.96 6.55 6.58
C TYR A 81 21.94 5.77 7.47
N PRO A 82 22.70 4.79 6.92
CA PRO A 82 23.65 4.01 7.70
C PRO A 82 24.66 4.90 8.46
N ASP A 83 24.66 4.79 9.77
CA ASP A 83 25.59 5.45 10.67
C ASP A 83 26.68 4.44 11.09
N PRO A 84 27.98 4.81 11.12
CA PRO A 84 29.06 3.91 11.52
C PRO A 84 28.85 3.23 12.87
N ASP A 85 28.46 4.00 13.88
CA ASP A 85 28.24 3.47 15.22
C ASP A 85 27.06 2.49 15.29
N PHE A 86 25.99 2.76 14.53
CA PHE A 86 24.84 1.85 14.45
C PHE A 86 25.18 0.60 13.65
N THR A 87 26.02 0.74 12.62
CA THR A 87 26.56 -0.39 11.84
C THR A 87 27.38 -1.33 12.73
N ASP A 88 28.23 -0.78 13.60
CA ASP A 88 29.01 -1.57 14.53
C ASP A 88 28.15 -2.28 15.58
N TYR A 89 27.11 -1.63 16.10
CA TYR A 89 26.12 -2.26 16.97
C TYR A 89 25.40 -3.43 16.29
N LEU A 90 25.05 -3.29 15.02
CA LEU A 90 24.34 -4.32 14.26
C LEU A 90 25.27 -5.45 13.76
N ARG A 91 26.60 -5.24 13.75
CA ARG A 91 27.59 -6.15 13.13
C ARG A 91 27.47 -7.60 13.60
N GLU A 92 27.36 -7.79 14.90
CA GLU A 92 27.26 -9.14 15.49
C GLU A 92 25.92 -9.78 15.14
N SER A 93 24.81 -9.05 15.25
CA SER A 93 23.46 -9.53 14.91
C SER A 93 23.33 -9.90 13.45
N ILE A 94 23.86 -9.07 12.54
CA ILE A 94 23.85 -9.31 11.10
C ILE A 94 24.68 -10.55 10.74
N LYS A 95 25.84 -10.72 11.37
CA LYS A 95 26.69 -11.88 11.14
C LYS A 95 26.05 -13.18 11.64
N LEU A 96 25.43 -13.14 12.83
CA LEU A 96 24.83 -14.33 13.46
C LEU A 96 23.52 -14.76 12.77
N ASN A 97 22.66 -13.80 12.40
CA ASN A 97 21.31 -14.10 11.91
C ASN A 97 21.22 -14.20 10.39
N TYR A 98 22.13 -13.53 9.65
CA TYR A 98 22.05 -13.43 8.18
C TYR A 98 23.33 -13.89 7.47
N GLU A 99 24.38 -14.25 8.20
CA GLU A 99 25.70 -14.65 7.66
C GLU A 99 26.31 -13.58 6.70
N LEU A 100 25.97 -12.30 6.94
CA LEU A 100 26.43 -11.16 6.14
C LEU A 100 27.53 -10.39 6.86
N ASP A 101 28.45 -9.80 6.08
CA ASP A 101 29.47 -8.89 6.60
C ASP A 101 28.94 -7.43 6.54
N ALA A 102 28.92 -6.75 7.69
CA ALA A 102 28.47 -5.38 7.82
C ALA A 102 29.22 -4.37 6.92
N ASN A 103 30.42 -4.73 6.46
CA ASN A 103 31.21 -3.90 5.55
C ASN A 103 30.66 -3.89 4.12
N TYR A 104 29.94 -4.93 3.71
CA TYR A 104 29.42 -5.11 2.36
C TYR A 104 27.90 -5.04 2.29
N ILE A 105 27.25 -4.33 3.23
CA ILE A 105 25.81 -4.13 3.21
C ILE A 105 25.45 -2.66 3.20
N THR A 106 24.24 -2.37 2.71
CA THR A 106 23.52 -1.15 3.03
C THR A 106 22.17 -1.50 3.64
N TYR A 107 21.64 -0.62 4.49
CA TYR A 107 20.38 -0.86 5.18
C TYR A 107 19.65 0.45 5.46
N THR A 108 18.34 0.37 5.64
CA THR A 108 17.56 1.44 6.29
C THR A 108 17.22 1.00 7.69
N GLY A 109 17.61 1.77 8.66
CA GLY A 109 17.36 1.53 10.07
C GLY A 109 17.79 2.72 10.90
N SER A 110 17.21 2.87 12.08
CA SER A 110 17.57 3.94 13.01
C SER A 110 17.45 3.47 14.44
N TYR A 111 18.19 4.12 15.30
CA TYR A 111 18.07 3.95 16.75
C TYR A 111 17.43 5.21 17.35
N PHE A 112 16.59 5.04 18.33
CA PHE A 112 15.96 6.18 19.02
C PHE A 112 16.79 6.67 20.19
N TYR A 113 17.50 5.76 20.87
CA TYR A 113 18.36 6.06 22.00
C TYR A 113 19.59 5.14 22.01
N ARG A 114 20.66 5.62 22.64
CA ARG A 114 21.86 4.84 22.99
C ARG A 114 22.06 4.87 24.48
N ILE A 115 22.56 3.77 25.01
CA ILE A 115 23.02 3.69 26.39
C ILE A 115 24.54 3.80 26.34
N ASP A 116 25.10 4.88 26.90
CA ASP A 116 26.54 5.08 27.02
C ASP A 116 27.15 4.10 28.03
N GLN A 117 28.48 3.96 28.03
CA GLN A 117 29.23 3.11 28.96
C GLN A 117 28.94 3.44 30.45
N ASN A 118 28.48 4.65 30.74
CA ASN A 118 28.08 5.13 32.06
C ASN A 118 26.59 4.83 32.38
N GLY A 119 25.83 4.11 31.52
CA GLY A 119 24.42 3.85 31.73
C GLY A 119 23.50 5.03 31.40
N ILE A 120 24.01 6.11 30.81
CA ILE A 120 23.23 7.29 30.47
C ILE A 120 22.53 7.06 29.12
N VAL A 121 21.21 7.30 29.08
CA VAL A 121 20.39 7.20 27.85
C VAL A 121 20.49 8.49 27.05
N ASN A 122 21.12 8.42 25.87
CA ASN A 122 21.23 9.52 24.91
C ASN A 122 20.22 9.34 23.79
N TRP A 123 19.26 10.25 23.68
CA TRP A 123 18.24 10.23 22.63
C TRP A 123 18.75 10.83 21.32
N SER A 124 18.52 10.16 20.19
CA SER A 124 18.74 10.72 18.86
C SER A 124 17.53 11.54 18.42
N ILE A 125 17.64 12.86 18.52
CA ILE A 125 16.57 13.79 18.11
C ILE A 125 16.28 13.64 16.62
N GLN A 126 17.30 13.53 15.77
CA GLN A 126 17.18 13.41 14.33
C GLN A 126 16.37 12.16 13.94
N ASN A 127 16.71 11.01 14.50
CA ASN A 127 16.03 9.75 14.19
C ASN A 127 14.58 9.74 14.73
N SER A 128 14.37 10.31 15.91
CA SER A 128 13.03 10.45 16.50
C SER A 128 12.12 11.37 15.68
N LEU A 129 12.64 12.51 15.20
CA LEU A 129 11.91 13.42 14.30
C LEU A 129 11.59 12.76 12.95
N GLY A 130 12.53 12.00 12.38
CA GLY A 130 12.29 11.25 11.15
C GLY A 130 11.18 10.20 11.31
N ALA A 131 11.22 9.42 12.40
CA ALA A 131 10.18 8.45 12.70
C ALA A 131 8.81 9.12 12.93
N LEU A 132 8.78 10.25 13.64
CA LEU A 132 7.55 11.04 13.81
C LEU A 132 7.01 11.53 12.46
N GLY A 133 7.88 12.03 11.58
CA GLY A 133 7.51 12.47 10.22
C GLY A 133 6.91 11.33 9.40
N LEU A 134 7.51 10.13 9.43
CA LEU A 134 6.97 8.94 8.75
C LEU A 134 5.61 8.53 9.30
N ASN A 135 5.42 8.57 10.64
CA ASN A 135 4.12 8.30 11.25
C ASN A 135 3.06 9.32 10.82
N VAL A 136 3.38 10.61 10.79
CA VAL A 136 2.45 11.65 10.32
C VAL A 136 2.07 11.42 8.86
N LEU A 137 3.04 11.12 7.97
CA LEU A 137 2.77 10.78 6.58
C LEU A 137 1.87 9.55 6.43
N MET A 138 1.91 8.61 7.37
CA MET A 138 1.07 7.41 7.36
C MET A 138 -0.35 7.69 7.90
N ILE A 139 -0.47 8.52 8.93
CA ILE A 139 -1.76 8.82 9.60
C ILE A 139 -2.69 9.64 8.69
N ILE A 140 -2.16 10.60 7.92
CA ILE A 140 -2.97 11.47 7.04
C ILE A 140 -3.82 10.68 6.04
N PRO A 141 -3.25 9.81 5.18
CA PRO A 141 -4.03 9.01 4.25
C PRO A 141 -4.95 8.03 4.95
N PHE A 142 -4.53 7.47 6.10
CA PHE A 142 -5.37 6.58 6.90
C PHE A 142 -6.67 7.24 7.36
N ILE A 143 -6.58 8.43 7.96
CA ILE A 143 -7.76 9.21 8.37
C ILE A 143 -8.61 9.57 7.14
N THR A 144 -7.99 9.92 6.02
CA THR A 144 -8.69 10.22 4.76
C THR A 144 -9.50 9.01 4.29
N ILE A 145 -8.92 7.80 4.29
CA ILE A 145 -9.59 6.55 3.92
C ILE A 145 -10.81 6.31 4.82
N LEU A 146 -10.66 6.46 6.13
CA LEU A 146 -11.77 6.26 7.08
C LEU A 146 -12.92 7.24 6.84
N ILE A 147 -12.61 8.53 6.68
CA ILE A 147 -13.62 9.58 6.48
C ILE A 147 -14.37 9.36 5.15
N PHE A 148 -13.65 9.20 4.05
CA PHE A 148 -14.26 9.06 2.73
C PHE A 148 -14.86 7.68 2.51
N GLY A 149 -14.33 6.64 3.12
CA GLY A 149 -14.93 5.31 3.17
C GLY A 149 -16.29 5.32 3.86
N TYR A 150 -16.37 5.90 5.05
CA TYR A 150 -17.64 6.05 5.78
C TYR A 150 -18.65 6.91 5.00
N LYS A 151 -18.23 8.07 4.47
CA LYS A 151 -19.10 8.93 3.66
C LYS A 151 -19.61 8.24 2.41
N SER A 152 -18.79 7.43 1.74
CA SER A 152 -19.17 6.62 0.57
C SER A 152 -20.21 5.58 0.96
N TYR A 153 -20.00 4.85 2.05
CA TYR A 153 -20.95 3.88 2.57
C TYR A 153 -22.31 4.51 2.85
N MET A 154 -22.35 5.61 3.59
CA MET A 154 -23.60 6.33 3.90
C MET A 154 -24.31 6.84 2.63
N LYS A 155 -23.55 7.29 1.63
CA LYS A 155 -24.14 7.73 0.36
C LYS A 155 -24.76 6.57 -0.41
N ILE A 156 -24.09 5.41 -0.46
CA ILE A 156 -24.62 4.20 -1.11
C ILE A 156 -25.91 3.75 -0.42
N GLN A 157 -25.94 3.72 0.91
CA GLN A 157 -27.14 3.36 1.67
C GLN A 157 -28.33 4.29 1.31
N ARG A 158 -28.09 5.59 1.19
CA ARG A 158 -29.11 6.55 0.77
C ARG A 158 -29.57 6.32 -0.68
N LEU A 159 -28.64 6.04 -1.59
CA LEU A 159 -28.98 5.72 -2.99
C LEU A 159 -29.82 4.42 -3.10
N MET A 160 -29.57 3.44 -2.25
CA MET A 160 -30.34 2.21 -2.19
C MET A 160 -31.78 2.45 -1.72
N SER A 161 -32.03 3.46 -0.88
CA SER A 161 -33.38 3.80 -0.40
C SER A 161 -34.19 4.67 -1.37
N HIS A 162 -33.55 5.35 -2.33
CA HIS A 162 -34.20 6.31 -3.24
C HIS A 162 -34.23 5.77 -4.69
N GLY A 163 -35.27 5.07 -5.08
CA GLY A 163 -35.77 4.88 -6.46
C GLY A 163 -34.81 4.53 -7.62
N GLU A 164 -33.54 4.27 -7.36
CA GLU A 164 -32.54 3.92 -8.38
C GLU A 164 -32.79 2.53 -8.99
N SER A 165 -32.35 2.31 -10.23
CA SER A 165 -32.46 1.00 -10.85
C SER A 165 -31.69 -0.07 -10.06
N ASN A 166 -32.23 -1.27 -9.98
CA ASN A 166 -31.61 -2.38 -9.25
C ASN A 166 -30.20 -2.71 -9.78
N TYR A 167 -29.96 -2.53 -11.08
CA TYR A 167 -28.66 -2.72 -11.71
C TYR A 167 -27.61 -1.72 -11.18
N THR A 168 -27.97 -0.43 -11.17
CA THR A 168 -27.06 0.63 -10.66
C THR A 168 -26.73 0.43 -9.18
N LYS A 169 -27.72 0.07 -8.36
CA LYS A 169 -27.53 -0.24 -6.95
C LYS A 169 -26.56 -1.40 -6.75
N ARG A 170 -26.77 -2.49 -7.48
CA ARG A 170 -25.92 -3.69 -7.43
C ARG A 170 -24.48 -3.36 -7.81
N LEU A 171 -24.28 -2.68 -8.93
CA LEU A 171 -22.95 -2.29 -9.42
C LEU A 171 -22.21 -1.39 -8.40
N GLN A 172 -22.88 -0.37 -7.85
CA GLN A 172 -22.29 0.51 -6.85
C GLN A 172 -21.87 -0.25 -5.59
N MET A 173 -22.68 -1.20 -5.15
CA MET A 173 -22.36 -2.03 -3.99
C MET A 173 -21.17 -2.96 -4.26
N GLN A 174 -21.10 -3.58 -5.44
CA GLN A 174 -19.96 -4.43 -5.83
C GLN A 174 -18.65 -3.64 -5.85
N LEU A 175 -18.66 -2.48 -6.50
CA LEU A 175 -17.50 -1.60 -6.56
C LEU A 175 -17.07 -1.09 -5.18
N TYR A 176 -18.03 -0.82 -4.28
CA TYR A 176 -17.70 -0.42 -2.91
C TYR A 176 -17.08 -1.59 -2.12
N LYS A 177 -17.64 -2.79 -2.22
CA LYS A 177 -17.08 -4.00 -1.57
C LYS A 177 -15.67 -4.29 -2.06
N ALA A 178 -15.43 -4.18 -3.37
CA ALA A 178 -14.09 -4.33 -3.95
C ALA A 178 -13.11 -3.30 -3.38
N LEU A 179 -13.50 -2.02 -3.29
CA LEU A 179 -12.67 -0.96 -2.73
C LEU A 179 -12.34 -1.18 -1.25
N VAL A 180 -13.34 -1.60 -0.45
CA VAL A 180 -13.12 -1.92 0.98
C VAL A 180 -12.15 -3.08 1.13
N ALA A 181 -12.31 -4.14 0.36
CA ALA A 181 -11.42 -5.30 0.41
C ALA A 181 -9.99 -4.93 -0.04
N GLN A 182 -9.85 -4.14 -1.12
CA GLN A 182 -8.57 -3.59 -1.56
C GLN A 182 -7.91 -2.67 -0.53
N THR A 183 -8.63 -2.20 0.46
CA THR A 183 -8.08 -1.43 1.57
C THR A 183 -7.69 -2.32 2.75
N ILE A 184 -8.50 -3.33 3.05
CA ILE A 184 -8.20 -4.28 4.13
C ILE A 184 -6.91 -5.04 3.85
N ILE A 185 -6.67 -5.42 2.59
CA ILE A 185 -5.47 -6.13 2.16
C ILE A 185 -4.19 -5.35 2.50
N PRO A 186 -3.95 -4.13 1.98
CA PRO A 186 -2.76 -3.38 2.35
C PRO A 186 -2.71 -3.02 3.84
N MET A 187 -3.86 -2.79 4.48
CA MET A 187 -3.91 -2.61 5.94
C MET A 187 -3.28 -3.79 6.67
N THR A 188 -3.69 -5.01 6.31
CA THR A 188 -3.23 -6.24 6.97
C THR A 188 -1.81 -6.61 6.58
N PHE A 189 -1.44 -6.47 5.30
CA PHE A 189 -0.15 -6.93 4.79
C PHE A 189 0.97 -5.90 4.87
N LEU A 190 0.64 -4.60 4.91
CA LEU A 190 1.62 -3.52 4.91
C LEU A 190 1.56 -2.67 6.17
N PHE A 191 0.40 -2.05 6.45
CA PHE A 191 0.30 -1.03 7.51
C PHE A 191 0.49 -1.59 8.91
N PHE A 192 -0.23 -2.65 9.28
CA PHE A 192 -0.08 -3.26 10.59
C PHE A 192 1.34 -3.80 10.83
N PRO A 193 1.93 -4.59 9.91
CA PRO A 193 3.29 -5.08 10.11
C PRO A 193 4.34 -3.96 10.21
N ILE A 194 4.25 -2.96 9.33
CA ILE A 194 5.19 -1.82 9.35
C ILE A 194 4.97 -0.96 10.61
N GLY A 195 3.71 -0.72 11.00
CA GLY A 195 3.39 0.01 12.22
C GLY A 195 3.93 -0.68 13.47
N ILE A 196 3.86 -2.01 13.54
CA ILE A 196 4.47 -2.80 14.63
C ILE A 196 5.99 -2.64 14.61
N LEU A 197 6.65 -2.73 13.44
CA LEU A 197 8.10 -2.54 13.33
C LEU A 197 8.55 -1.17 13.84
N PHE A 198 7.85 -0.10 13.48
CA PHE A 198 8.19 1.26 13.93
C PHE A 198 7.88 1.49 15.41
N SER A 199 6.86 0.81 15.94
CA SER A 199 6.45 1.00 17.33
C SER A 199 7.25 0.13 18.33
N ALA A 200 7.72 -1.04 17.90
CA ALA A 200 8.39 -2.01 18.76
C ALA A 200 9.58 -1.44 19.56
N PRO A 201 10.48 -0.61 18.98
CA PRO A 201 11.58 -0.02 19.74
C PRO A 201 11.12 0.91 20.86
N LEU A 202 9.96 1.57 20.72
CA LEU A 202 9.39 2.44 21.74
C LEU A 202 8.94 1.65 22.98
N PHE A 203 8.59 0.38 22.80
CA PHE A 203 8.18 -0.54 23.85
C PHE A 203 9.28 -1.52 24.27
N HIS A 204 10.53 -1.30 23.84
CA HIS A 204 11.67 -2.19 24.09
C HIS A 204 11.46 -3.65 23.65
N LEU A 205 10.61 -3.86 22.62
CA LEU A 205 10.32 -5.19 22.08
C LEU A 205 11.37 -5.58 21.04
N ASN A 206 12.02 -6.72 21.23
CA ASN A 206 12.89 -7.31 20.23
C ASN A 206 12.05 -8.14 19.23
N ILE A 207 11.85 -7.60 18.03
CA ILE A 207 11.08 -8.25 16.96
C ILE A 207 11.93 -8.60 15.74
N GLU A 208 13.25 -8.69 15.90
CA GLU A 208 14.18 -8.95 14.79
C GLU A 208 13.78 -10.16 13.95
N LYS A 209 13.51 -11.30 14.59
CA LYS A 209 13.07 -12.54 13.92
C LYS A 209 11.73 -12.41 13.20
N TRP A 210 10.83 -11.56 13.70
CA TRP A 210 9.50 -11.34 13.11
C TRP A 210 9.54 -10.41 11.89
N SER A 211 10.64 -9.66 11.70
CA SER A 211 10.81 -8.78 10.54
C SER A 211 10.78 -9.51 9.19
N ILE A 212 11.14 -10.79 9.18
CA ILE A 212 11.06 -11.65 7.98
C ILE A 212 9.60 -11.80 7.53
N ILE A 213 8.66 -11.91 8.47
CA ILE A 213 7.22 -12.02 8.16
C ILE A 213 6.72 -10.74 7.48
N VAL A 214 7.21 -9.57 7.90
CA VAL A 214 6.86 -8.29 7.27
C VAL A 214 7.33 -8.25 5.82
N THR A 215 8.54 -8.72 5.56
CA THR A 215 9.09 -8.82 4.19
C THR A 215 8.28 -9.79 3.33
N LEU A 216 7.86 -10.93 3.88
CA LEU A 216 6.99 -11.89 3.20
C LEU A 216 5.64 -11.26 2.85
N PHE A 217 4.99 -10.58 3.79
CA PHE A 217 3.72 -9.90 3.56
C PHE A 217 3.83 -8.82 2.49
N TYR A 218 4.91 -8.03 2.55
CA TYR A 218 5.20 -7.01 1.53
C TYR A 218 5.33 -7.62 0.13
N SER A 219 6.01 -8.76 0.01
CA SER A 219 6.20 -9.47 -1.27
C SER A 219 4.93 -10.11 -1.80
N LEU A 220 4.04 -10.57 -0.92
CA LEU A 220 2.76 -11.18 -1.29
C LEU A 220 1.69 -10.15 -1.67
N TYR A 221 1.78 -8.92 -1.16
CA TYR A 221 0.79 -7.87 -1.37
C TYR A 221 0.39 -7.66 -2.84
N PRO A 222 1.33 -7.49 -3.81
CA PRO A 222 0.97 -7.26 -5.21
C PRO A 222 0.18 -8.40 -5.85
N ALA A 223 0.38 -9.64 -5.39
CA ALA A 223 -0.36 -10.82 -5.88
C ALA A 223 -1.78 -10.89 -5.31
N VAL A 224 -1.99 -10.40 -4.08
CA VAL A 224 -3.28 -10.47 -3.39
C VAL A 224 -4.18 -9.28 -3.71
N ASP A 225 -3.59 -8.10 -3.98
CA ASP A 225 -4.31 -6.84 -4.22
C ASP A 225 -5.36 -6.89 -5.35
N PRO A 226 -5.15 -7.53 -6.51
CA PRO A 226 -6.17 -7.61 -7.57
C PRO A 226 -7.31 -8.60 -7.29
N ILE A 227 -7.15 -9.52 -6.34
CA ILE A 227 -8.14 -10.58 -6.06
C ILE A 227 -9.55 -10.03 -5.75
N PRO A 228 -9.73 -8.97 -4.93
CA PRO A 228 -11.05 -8.42 -4.66
C PRO A 228 -11.80 -7.91 -5.90
N ILE A 229 -11.08 -7.31 -6.86
CA ILE A 229 -11.71 -6.85 -8.10
C ILE A 229 -12.29 -8.04 -8.87
N ILE A 230 -11.50 -9.10 -9.00
CA ILE A 230 -11.91 -10.32 -9.71
C ILE A 230 -13.10 -10.99 -9.01
N LEU A 231 -13.12 -11.03 -7.68
CA LEU A 231 -14.16 -11.73 -6.92
C LEU A 231 -15.47 -10.93 -6.79
N PHE A 232 -15.38 -9.61 -6.56
CA PHE A 232 -16.56 -8.81 -6.22
C PHE A 232 -17.26 -8.17 -7.42
N ILE A 233 -16.59 -8.03 -8.56
CA ILE A 233 -17.18 -7.47 -9.77
C ILE A 233 -17.59 -8.62 -10.69
N ASP A 234 -18.90 -8.75 -10.93
CA ASP A 234 -19.47 -9.87 -11.69
C ASP A 234 -18.86 -9.99 -13.09
N ASP A 235 -18.63 -8.88 -13.79
CA ASP A 235 -18.09 -8.88 -15.14
C ASP A 235 -16.66 -9.43 -15.19
N PHE A 236 -15.80 -9.00 -14.25
CA PHE A 236 -14.43 -9.53 -14.12
C PHE A 236 -14.41 -10.97 -13.67
N ARG A 237 -15.27 -11.33 -12.72
CA ARG A 237 -15.40 -12.71 -12.24
C ARG A 237 -15.80 -13.65 -13.38
N ASN A 238 -16.84 -13.30 -14.13
CA ASN A 238 -17.34 -14.12 -15.22
C ASN A 238 -16.30 -14.26 -16.34
N SER A 239 -15.60 -13.17 -16.68
CA SER A 239 -14.51 -13.19 -17.66
C SER A 239 -13.36 -14.10 -17.21
N PHE A 240 -12.93 -13.98 -15.95
CA PHE A 240 -11.87 -14.79 -15.38
C PHE A 240 -12.22 -16.29 -15.41
N PHE A 241 -13.42 -16.66 -14.95
CA PHE A 241 -13.85 -18.05 -14.96
C PHE A 241 -14.08 -18.60 -16.37
N SER A 242 -14.47 -17.77 -17.35
CA SER A 242 -14.58 -18.18 -18.75
C SER A 242 -13.23 -18.52 -19.37
N ILE A 243 -12.16 -17.81 -18.98
CA ILE A 243 -10.77 -18.11 -19.39
C ILE A 243 -10.31 -19.42 -18.77
N CYS A 244 -10.58 -19.61 -17.47
CA CYS A 244 -10.17 -20.81 -16.74
C CYS A 244 -10.97 -22.07 -17.14
N ASN A 245 -12.22 -21.91 -17.63
CA ASN A 245 -13.08 -23.00 -18.05
C ASN A 245 -13.74 -22.74 -19.41
N PRO A 246 -13.01 -22.96 -20.52
CA PRO A 246 -13.46 -22.63 -21.87
C PRO A 246 -14.71 -23.40 -22.35
N ARG A 247 -15.11 -24.45 -21.63
CA ARG A 247 -16.37 -25.20 -21.94
C ARG A 247 -17.61 -24.36 -21.63
N THR A 248 -17.58 -23.48 -20.63
CA THR A 248 -18.72 -22.62 -20.26
C THR A 248 -18.92 -21.47 -21.24
N SER A 249 -17.83 -20.97 -21.83
CA SER A 249 -17.85 -19.88 -22.82
C SER A 249 -18.61 -20.27 -24.13
N LYS A 250 -18.43 -21.50 -24.60
CA LYS A 250 -19.11 -21.98 -25.82
C LYS A 250 -20.63 -22.03 -25.64
N ASN A 251 -21.13 -22.35 -24.47
CA ASN A 251 -22.56 -22.42 -24.19
C ASN A 251 -23.22 -21.03 -24.09
N GLN A 252 -22.50 -20.02 -23.62
CA GLN A 252 -23.01 -18.63 -23.57
C GLN A 252 -23.04 -17.99 -24.95
N VAL A 253 -22.03 -18.21 -25.80
CA VAL A 253 -22.02 -17.72 -27.18
C VAL A 253 -23.12 -18.41 -28.00
N ALA A 254 -23.34 -19.71 -27.82
CA ALA A 254 -24.41 -20.44 -28.49
C ALA A 254 -25.81 -19.95 -28.08
N SER A 255 -26.01 -19.56 -26.81
CA SER A 255 -27.31 -19.03 -26.36
C SER A 255 -27.58 -17.61 -26.86
N VAL A 256 -26.55 -16.74 -26.99
CA VAL A 256 -26.71 -15.39 -27.57
C VAL A 256 -27.02 -15.47 -29.06
N VAL A 257 -26.31 -16.31 -29.81
CA VAL A 257 -26.54 -16.51 -31.25
C VAL A 257 -27.93 -17.10 -31.52
N SER A 258 -28.45 -17.97 -30.65
CA SER A 258 -29.80 -18.53 -30.80
C SER A 258 -30.91 -17.51 -30.51
N VAL A 259 -30.66 -16.51 -29.64
CA VAL A 259 -31.64 -15.43 -29.36
C VAL A 259 -31.71 -14.43 -30.52
N ASP A 260 -30.56 -14.05 -31.12
CA ASP A 260 -30.53 -13.17 -32.28
C ASP A 260 -31.19 -13.83 -33.51
N ALA A 261 -30.96 -15.12 -33.71
CA ALA A 261 -31.60 -15.85 -34.83
C ALA A 261 -33.13 -15.99 -34.70
N THR A 262 -33.68 -15.88 -33.50
CA THR A 262 -35.14 -15.88 -33.26
C THR A 262 -35.78 -14.50 -33.38
N MET A 263 -35.03 -13.41 -33.32
CA MET A 263 -35.53 -12.04 -33.52
C MET A 263 -35.56 -11.62 -35.00
N ASP A 264 -34.78 -12.26 -35.87
CA ASP A 264 -34.76 -11.98 -37.31
C ASP A 264 -35.88 -12.74 -38.11
N VAL A 265 -36.70 -13.56 -37.44
CA VAL A 265 -37.77 -14.37 -38.07
C VAL A 265 -39.17 -13.92 -37.59
N ALA A 266 -39.27 -12.89 -36.77
CA ALA A 266 -40.52 -12.31 -36.28
C ALA A 266 -40.72 -10.89 -36.85
#